data_949bc7c4f290e825f80052e34b31c90c
#
_entry.id   949bc7c4f290e825f80052e34b31c90c
#
_cell.length_a   1.000
_cell.length_b   1.000
_cell.length_c   1.000
_cell.angle_alpha   90.00
_cell.angle_beta   90.00
_cell.angle_gamma   90.00
#
_symmetry.space_group_name_H-M   'P 1'
#
loop_
_entity.id
_entity.type
_entity.pdbx_description
1 polymer ?
#
loop_
_entity_poly.entity_id
_entity_poly.type
_entity_poly.pdbx_seq_one_letter_code
_entity_poly.pdbx_strand_id
1 'polypeptide(L)'
;MAGWLRPLIAVPAVGAVGAALYGAAIAWLWFRQERLLFEPSPLPPEQPLFDDADVHEFMVDVPGARLSVAQLRRPDPRGVVFYLHGNSGNLRKWFVGLDAFRELDFDLVMMDYRGYGKSSGRIESEQQLRADVRAVWDAVASQYEGRRVVISGQSLGTALAAGLSAELCEAGRPPDLTLLVSPYSSMRALADEHYPWVPSRVLRYPLATLDHACKLKGRVMLVHGDRDELIGHHHSEAIRQALPQCQLFLLEGAGHSDVHQHPSFRLHVASALVGLADLAAARVSYAPSGGTPTASLS
;
A
#
# COMPACT_ATOMS: atom_id res chain seq x y z
N MET A 1 -29.83 52.70 39.51
CA MET A 1 -30.15 52.07 38.19
C MET A 1 -28.82 51.84 37.45
N ALA A 2 -28.19 50.70 37.68
CA ALA A 2 -26.99 50.29 36.90
C ALA A 2 -26.80 48.77 37.05
N GLY A 3 -27.35 47.98 36.18
CA GLY A 3 -27.25 46.54 36.37
C GLY A 3 -27.56 45.62 35.18
N TRP A 4 -27.86 46.14 33.96
CA TRP A 4 -28.38 45.28 32.88
C TRP A 4 -27.60 45.30 31.54
N LEU A 5 -26.37 45.86 31.52
CA LEU A 5 -25.58 45.97 30.26
C LEU A 5 -24.42 44.98 30.16
N ARG A 6 -24.22 44.04 31.07
CA ARG A 6 -23.07 43.12 31.05
C ARG A 6 -23.22 41.77 30.29
N PRO A 7 -24.41 41.19 30.05
CA PRO A 7 -24.47 39.88 29.34
C PRO A 7 -24.28 39.94 27.81
N LEU A 8 -24.50 41.07 27.16
CA LEU A 8 -24.47 41.18 25.68
C LEU A 8 -23.06 41.20 25.12
N ILE A 9 -22.02 41.48 25.89
CA ILE A 9 -20.62 41.50 25.45
C ILE A 9 -19.93 40.12 25.62
N ALA A 10 -20.41 39.30 26.56
CA ALA A 10 -19.80 38.02 26.89
C ALA A 10 -20.01 36.95 25.78
N VAL A 11 -21.15 36.93 25.11
CA VAL A 11 -21.49 35.91 24.10
C VAL A 11 -20.62 36.03 22.86
N PRO A 12 -20.42 37.20 22.22
CA PRO A 12 -19.54 37.34 21.07
C PRO A 12 -18.06 37.06 21.43
N ALA A 13 -17.63 37.41 22.66
CA ALA A 13 -16.26 37.15 23.11
C ALA A 13 -15.99 35.63 23.27
N VAL A 14 -16.93 34.88 23.82
CA VAL A 14 -16.84 33.40 23.94
C VAL A 14 -16.84 32.75 22.58
N GLY A 15 -17.68 33.20 21.63
CA GLY A 15 -17.70 32.73 20.27
C GLY A 15 -16.36 32.98 19.51
N ALA A 16 -15.78 34.17 19.69
CA ALA A 16 -14.49 34.53 19.11
C ALA A 16 -13.35 33.69 19.66
N VAL A 17 -13.32 33.43 20.96
CA VAL A 17 -12.34 32.53 21.59
C VAL A 17 -12.48 31.10 21.07
N GLY A 18 -13.72 30.59 20.99
CA GLY A 18 -13.98 29.25 20.42
C GLY A 18 -13.50 29.10 18.96
N ALA A 19 -13.79 30.09 18.12
CA ALA A 19 -13.33 30.12 16.75
C ALA A 19 -11.80 30.19 16.63
N ALA A 20 -11.15 30.98 17.50
CA ALA A 20 -9.69 31.07 17.54
C ALA A 20 -9.03 29.74 17.96
N LEU A 21 -9.58 29.07 18.97
CA LEU A 21 -9.09 27.75 19.42
C LEU A 21 -9.29 26.68 18.34
N TYR A 22 -10.44 26.67 17.69
CA TYR A 22 -10.70 25.78 16.58
C TYR A 22 -9.72 26.03 15.42
N GLY A 23 -9.54 27.29 15.03
CA GLY A 23 -8.55 27.65 14.00
C GLY A 23 -7.12 27.23 14.35
N ALA A 24 -6.73 27.40 15.63
CA ALA A 24 -5.44 26.96 16.12
C ALA A 24 -5.29 25.43 16.07
N ALA A 25 -6.33 24.69 16.44
CA ALA A 25 -6.35 23.22 16.35
C ALA A 25 -6.20 22.74 14.89
N ILE A 26 -6.93 23.35 13.97
CA ILE A 26 -6.83 23.04 12.54
C ILE A 26 -5.44 23.37 11.98
N ALA A 27 -4.88 24.53 12.35
CA ALA A 27 -3.51 24.88 11.96
C ALA A 27 -2.48 23.90 12.52
N TRP A 28 -2.63 23.51 13.79
CA TRP A 28 -1.76 22.51 14.40
C TRP A 28 -1.83 21.16 13.67
N LEU A 29 -3.03 20.68 13.32
CA LEU A 29 -3.23 19.47 12.52
C LEU A 29 -2.55 19.61 11.16
N TRP A 30 -2.71 20.74 10.46
CA TRP A 30 -2.07 21.00 9.16
C TRP A 30 -0.55 20.85 9.21
N PHE A 31 0.10 21.37 10.25
CA PHE A 31 1.56 21.32 10.40
C PHE A 31 2.08 20.01 11.01
N ARG A 32 1.20 19.16 11.52
CA ARG A 32 1.59 17.92 12.21
C ARG A 32 1.13 16.64 11.53
N GLN A 33 0.52 16.74 10.35
CA GLN A 33 -0.06 15.57 9.65
C GLN A 33 0.93 14.44 9.46
N GLU A 34 2.16 14.73 9.05
CA GLU A 34 3.18 13.70 8.83
C GLU A 34 3.44 12.88 10.10
N ARG A 35 3.46 13.52 11.25
CA ARG A 35 3.68 12.83 12.54
C ARG A 35 2.46 12.03 13.03
N LEU A 36 1.29 12.37 12.52
CA LEU A 36 0.05 11.66 12.86
C LEU A 36 -0.22 10.49 11.91
N LEU A 37 0.17 10.65 10.63
CA LEU A 37 -0.07 9.65 9.59
C LEU A 37 1.06 8.63 9.48
N PHE A 38 2.29 9.02 9.80
CA PHE A 38 3.47 8.19 9.61
C PHE A 38 4.19 7.98 10.94
N GLU A 39 4.39 6.73 11.31
CA GLU A 39 4.99 6.31 12.57
C GLU A 39 6.30 5.54 12.31
N PRO A 40 7.33 6.21 11.79
CA PRO A 40 8.59 5.56 11.49
C PRO A 40 9.31 5.09 12.76
N SER A 41 9.99 3.94 12.66
CA SER A 41 10.96 3.47 13.64
C SER A 41 12.35 3.45 12.98
N PRO A 42 13.13 4.54 13.08
CA PRO A 42 14.45 4.62 12.46
C PRO A 42 15.43 3.59 13.00
N LEU A 43 16.35 3.13 12.15
CA LEU A 43 17.42 2.19 12.49
C LEU A 43 18.79 2.78 12.11
N PRO A 44 19.86 2.42 12.84
CA PRO A 44 21.22 2.77 12.44
C PRO A 44 21.53 2.23 11.03
N PRO A 45 22.13 3.05 10.14
CA PRO A 45 22.42 2.63 8.76
C PRO A 45 23.32 1.41 8.65
N GLU A 46 24.26 1.25 9.60
CA GLU A 46 25.26 0.19 9.59
C GLU A 46 24.72 -1.15 10.11
N GLN A 47 23.56 -1.14 10.76
CA GLN A 47 23.00 -2.36 11.34
C GLN A 47 22.37 -3.23 10.27
N PRO A 48 22.81 -4.49 10.05
CA PRO A 48 22.14 -5.43 9.16
C PRO A 48 20.66 -5.58 9.56
N LEU A 49 19.76 -5.60 8.59
CA LEU A 49 18.33 -5.82 8.86
C LEU A 49 18.08 -7.30 9.17
N PHE A 50 18.72 -8.18 8.41
CA PHE A 50 18.48 -9.62 8.44
C PHE A 50 19.82 -10.37 8.40
N ASP A 51 19.85 -11.53 9.05
CA ASP A 51 20.91 -12.54 8.97
C ASP A 51 20.32 -13.74 8.21
N ASP A 52 20.15 -13.58 6.90
CA ASP A 52 19.52 -14.57 6.03
C ASP A 52 20.20 -14.51 4.65
N ALA A 53 20.77 -15.60 4.21
CA ALA A 53 21.58 -15.66 3.00
C ALA A 53 20.79 -15.36 1.70
N ASP A 54 19.48 -15.60 1.72
CA ASP A 54 18.59 -15.36 0.59
C ASP A 54 18.07 -13.90 0.57
N VAL A 55 18.34 -13.11 1.62
CA VAL A 55 17.85 -11.75 1.76
C VAL A 55 18.94 -10.75 1.40
N HIS A 56 18.68 -9.92 0.42
CA HIS A 56 19.56 -8.87 -0.05
C HIS A 56 19.04 -7.50 0.37
N GLU A 57 19.91 -6.74 1.04
CA GLU A 57 19.64 -5.35 1.38
C GLU A 57 20.36 -4.43 0.42
N PHE A 58 19.67 -3.42 -0.08
CA PHE A 58 20.28 -2.39 -0.93
C PHE A 58 19.58 -1.03 -0.74
N MET A 59 20.22 0.01 -1.26
CA MET A 59 19.68 1.36 -1.19
C MET A 59 19.33 1.85 -2.59
N VAL A 60 18.19 2.54 -2.71
CA VAL A 60 17.78 3.23 -3.93
C VAL A 60 17.90 4.73 -3.70
N ASP A 61 18.71 5.40 -4.53
CA ASP A 61 18.86 6.84 -4.47
C ASP A 61 17.68 7.52 -5.16
N VAL A 62 17.06 8.46 -4.45
CA VAL A 62 15.96 9.31 -4.94
C VAL A 62 16.26 10.78 -4.63
N PRO A 63 15.63 11.75 -5.29
CA PRO A 63 15.87 13.16 -5.00
C PRO A 63 15.74 13.47 -3.49
N GLY A 64 16.86 13.83 -2.85
CA GLY A 64 16.92 14.22 -1.44
C GLY A 64 16.87 13.09 -0.41
N ALA A 65 16.93 11.81 -0.82
CA ALA A 65 16.97 10.68 0.11
C ALA A 65 17.58 9.41 -0.51
N ARG A 66 17.88 8.44 0.36
CA ARG A 66 18.22 7.06 0.02
C ARG A 66 17.24 6.14 0.70
N LEU A 67 16.62 5.24 -0.04
CA LEU A 67 15.57 4.36 0.44
C LEU A 67 16.12 2.95 0.65
N SER A 68 15.89 2.40 1.82
CA SER A 68 16.28 1.05 2.20
C SER A 68 15.29 0.05 1.61
N VAL A 69 15.83 -0.98 0.96
CA VAL A 69 15.05 -2.05 0.32
C VAL A 69 15.58 -3.40 0.80
N ALA A 70 14.67 -4.30 1.11
CA ALA A 70 14.96 -5.71 1.35
C ALA A 70 14.32 -6.56 0.25
N GLN A 71 15.08 -7.51 -0.27
CA GLN A 71 14.65 -8.43 -1.31
C GLN A 71 15.01 -9.87 -0.91
N LEU A 72 14.00 -10.72 -0.71
CA LEU A 72 14.16 -12.17 -0.72
C LEU A 72 14.34 -12.61 -2.16
N ARG A 73 15.44 -13.28 -2.48
CA ARG A 73 15.76 -13.74 -3.83
C ARG A 73 15.74 -15.26 -3.93
N ARG A 74 14.96 -15.75 -4.88
CA ARG A 74 14.96 -17.17 -5.25
C ARG A 74 15.88 -17.38 -6.47
N PRO A 75 16.48 -18.59 -6.64
CA PRO A 75 17.33 -18.87 -7.80
C PRO A 75 16.63 -18.73 -9.15
N ASP A 76 15.36 -19.15 -9.24
CA ASP A 76 14.53 -19.05 -10.44
C ASP A 76 13.09 -18.70 -10.03
N PRO A 77 12.81 -17.43 -9.65
CA PRO A 77 11.52 -17.07 -9.13
C PRO A 77 10.42 -17.13 -10.21
N ARG A 78 9.25 -17.62 -9.84
CA ARG A 78 8.05 -17.58 -10.69
C ARG A 78 7.55 -16.15 -10.90
N GLY A 79 7.89 -15.26 -9.98
CA GLY A 79 7.52 -13.87 -10.01
C GLY A 79 8.00 -13.12 -8.79
N VAL A 80 7.48 -11.91 -8.63
CA VAL A 80 7.77 -11.04 -7.49
C VAL A 80 6.50 -10.57 -6.81
N VAL A 81 6.53 -10.49 -5.50
CA VAL A 81 5.59 -9.72 -4.69
C VAL A 81 6.29 -8.43 -4.26
N PHE A 82 5.90 -7.30 -4.82
CA PHE A 82 6.32 -5.98 -4.37
C PHE A 82 5.32 -5.51 -3.32
N TYR A 83 5.76 -5.49 -2.06
CA TYR A 83 4.88 -5.27 -0.92
C TYR A 83 5.15 -3.91 -0.27
N LEU A 84 4.08 -3.14 -0.08
CA LEU A 84 4.07 -1.81 0.53
C LEU A 84 3.43 -1.90 1.91
N HIS A 85 4.23 -1.66 2.94
CA HIS A 85 3.83 -1.85 4.33
C HIS A 85 2.91 -0.75 4.87
N GLY A 86 2.34 -0.98 6.05
CA GLY A 86 1.50 -0.02 6.75
C GLY A 86 2.27 1.16 7.35
N ASN A 87 1.57 1.99 8.12
CA ASN A 87 2.08 3.28 8.60
C ASN A 87 3.12 3.21 9.72
N SER A 88 3.35 2.09 10.37
CA SER A 88 4.21 2.02 11.56
C SER A 88 5.38 1.05 11.41
N GLY A 89 6.49 1.34 12.10
CA GLY A 89 7.63 0.43 12.21
C GLY A 89 8.68 0.61 11.13
N ASN A 90 9.18 -0.49 10.58
CA ASN A 90 10.21 -0.57 9.55
C ASN A 90 10.27 -1.99 8.97
N LEU A 91 11.18 -2.25 8.03
CA LEU A 91 11.35 -3.55 7.38
C LEU A 91 11.54 -4.71 8.37
N ARG A 92 12.19 -4.53 9.52
CA ARG A 92 12.32 -5.60 10.51
C ARG A 92 10.99 -6.11 11.05
N LYS A 93 9.98 -5.24 11.12
CA LYS A 93 8.63 -5.60 11.54
C LYS A 93 7.84 -6.28 10.43
N TRP A 94 8.04 -5.83 9.19
CA TRP A 94 7.16 -6.18 8.08
C TRP A 94 7.69 -7.29 7.16
N PHE A 95 9.02 -7.40 7.02
CA PHE A 95 9.66 -8.38 6.15
C PHE A 95 9.79 -9.72 6.88
N VAL A 96 8.65 -10.38 7.07
CA VAL A 96 8.49 -11.62 7.85
C VAL A 96 7.68 -12.66 7.05
N GLY A 97 7.65 -13.90 7.53
CA GLY A 97 6.89 -14.98 6.88
C GLY A 97 7.50 -15.43 5.56
N LEU A 98 8.81 -15.29 5.40
CA LEU A 98 9.55 -15.51 4.15
C LEU A 98 9.42 -16.94 3.61
N ASP A 99 9.19 -17.93 4.49
CA ASP A 99 9.06 -19.33 4.09
C ASP A 99 7.89 -19.56 3.14
N ALA A 100 6.80 -18.84 3.32
CA ALA A 100 5.65 -18.93 2.41
C ALA A 100 6.02 -18.49 0.98
N PHE A 101 6.87 -17.48 0.82
CA PHE A 101 7.36 -17.03 -0.49
C PHE A 101 8.41 -17.99 -1.04
N ARG A 102 9.26 -18.57 -0.19
CA ARG A 102 10.21 -19.61 -0.57
C ARG A 102 9.51 -20.87 -1.12
N GLU A 103 8.47 -21.33 -0.44
CA GLU A 103 7.67 -22.50 -0.84
C GLU A 103 6.95 -22.29 -2.18
N LEU A 104 6.56 -21.04 -2.48
CA LEU A 104 5.86 -20.69 -3.71
C LEU A 104 6.80 -20.24 -4.84
N ASP A 105 8.12 -20.18 -4.59
CA ASP A 105 9.14 -19.66 -5.52
C ASP A 105 8.84 -18.23 -6.00
N PHE A 106 8.40 -17.36 -5.11
CA PHE A 106 8.26 -15.93 -5.38
C PHE A 106 9.35 -15.15 -4.64
N ASP A 107 9.92 -14.16 -5.32
CA ASP A 107 10.68 -13.11 -4.66
C ASP A 107 9.74 -12.20 -3.87
N LEU A 108 10.24 -11.65 -2.77
CA LEU A 108 9.54 -10.61 -2.01
C LEU A 108 10.42 -9.37 -1.98
N VAL A 109 9.89 -8.24 -2.41
CA VAL A 109 10.56 -6.94 -2.34
C VAL A 109 9.74 -6.01 -1.48
N MET A 110 10.37 -5.41 -0.47
CA MET A 110 9.79 -4.37 0.38
C MET A 110 10.75 -3.20 0.50
N MET A 111 10.20 -2.00 0.70
CA MET A 111 10.97 -0.79 0.96
C MET A 111 10.54 -0.14 2.27
N ASP A 112 11.46 0.50 2.95
CA ASP A 112 11.17 1.49 3.97
C ASP A 112 10.92 2.87 3.32
N TYR A 113 9.82 3.53 3.67
CA TYR A 113 9.56 4.90 3.22
C TYR A 113 10.55 5.88 3.85
N ARG A 114 10.61 7.13 3.36
CA ARG A 114 11.50 8.16 3.93
C ARG A 114 11.32 8.28 5.43
N GLY A 115 12.45 8.23 6.17
CA GLY A 115 12.49 8.29 7.63
C GLY A 115 12.18 6.98 8.34
N TYR A 116 11.73 5.93 7.62
CA TYR A 116 11.54 4.59 8.18
C TYR A 116 12.84 3.80 8.11
N GLY A 117 13.07 2.95 9.13
CA GLY A 117 14.20 2.05 9.18
C GLY A 117 15.52 2.72 8.85
N LYS A 118 16.20 2.26 7.80
CA LYS A 118 17.47 2.83 7.32
C LYS A 118 17.28 3.88 6.21
N SER A 119 16.04 4.16 5.79
CA SER A 119 15.75 5.17 4.79
C SER A 119 15.97 6.57 5.34
N SER A 120 16.69 7.40 4.60
CA SER A 120 16.95 8.80 4.97
C SER A 120 15.79 9.73 4.55
N GLY A 121 15.92 11.01 4.89
CA GLY A 121 14.94 12.03 4.53
C GLY A 121 13.68 11.99 5.36
N ARG A 122 12.62 12.64 4.84
CA ARG A 122 11.29 12.68 5.45
C ARG A 122 10.22 12.75 4.38
N ILE A 123 9.02 12.28 4.68
CA ILE A 123 7.85 12.42 3.80
C ILE A 123 7.35 13.86 3.89
N GLU A 124 7.22 14.53 2.74
CA GLU A 124 6.81 15.93 2.64
C GLU A 124 5.53 16.11 1.81
N SER A 125 5.21 15.13 0.96
CA SER A 125 3.98 15.12 0.16
C SER A 125 3.60 13.70 -0.29
N GLU A 126 2.33 13.49 -0.62
CA GLU A 126 1.86 12.24 -1.23
C GLU A 126 2.54 11.99 -2.58
N GLN A 127 2.71 13.05 -3.39
CA GLN A 127 3.36 12.93 -4.69
C GLN A 127 4.81 12.43 -4.56
N GLN A 128 5.58 12.95 -3.57
CA GLN A 128 6.93 12.49 -3.28
C GLN A 128 6.91 11.01 -2.87
N LEU A 129 6.02 10.63 -1.96
CA LEU A 129 5.90 9.25 -1.48
C LEU A 129 5.58 8.28 -2.63
N ARG A 130 4.69 8.65 -3.54
CA ARG A 130 4.37 7.85 -4.73
C ARG A 130 5.53 7.77 -5.71
N ALA A 131 6.25 8.88 -5.92
CA ALA A 131 7.44 8.90 -6.77
C ALA A 131 8.55 8.01 -6.22
N ASP A 132 8.72 7.95 -4.90
CA ASP A 132 9.66 7.06 -4.23
C ASP A 132 9.30 5.59 -4.43
N VAL A 133 8.04 5.22 -4.24
CA VAL A 133 7.53 3.86 -4.50
C VAL A 133 7.79 3.47 -5.96
N ARG A 134 7.52 4.37 -6.89
CA ARG A 134 7.76 4.16 -8.32
C ARG A 134 9.25 3.97 -8.60
N ALA A 135 10.14 4.78 -8.03
CA ALA A 135 11.59 4.68 -8.23
C ALA A 135 12.14 3.34 -7.74
N VAL A 136 11.67 2.85 -6.56
CA VAL A 136 12.08 1.54 -6.05
C VAL A 136 11.56 0.41 -6.95
N TRP A 137 10.32 0.49 -7.42
CA TRP A 137 9.80 -0.48 -8.38
C TRP A 137 10.63 -0.51 -9.66
N ASP A 138 10.93 0.66 -10.24
CA ASP A 138 11.70 0.75 -11.48
C ASP A 138 13.13 0.21 -11.31
N ALA A 139 13.73 0.32 -10.12
CA ALA A 139 15.05 -0.22 -9.82
C ALA A 139 15.09 -1.76 -9.84
N VAL A 140 13.97 -2.44 -9.64
CA VAL A 140 13.90 -3.91 -9.61
C VAL A 140 13.14 -4.51 -10.79
N ALA A 141 12.31 -3.74 -11.47
CA ALA A 141 11.34 -4.24 -12.46
C ALA A 141 11.95 -5.05 -13.58
N SER A 142 13.15 -4.68 -14.07
CA SER A 142 13.85 -5.40 -15.15
C SER A 142 14.23 -6.84 -14.78
N GLN A 143 14.40 -7.14 -13.49
CA GLN A 143 14.71 -8.50 -13.01
C GLN A 143 13.51 -9.46 -13.21
N TYR A 144 12.31 -8.91 -13.43
CA TYR A 144 11.05 -9.66 -13.51
C TYR A 144 10.37 -9.58 -14.87
N GLU A 145 11.12 -9.21 -15.91
CA GLU A 145 10.60 -9.25 -17.29
C GLU A 145 10.20 -10.68 -17.67
N GLY A 146 8.95 -10.83 -18.14
CA GLY A 146 8.37 -12.14 -18.51
C GLY A 146 7.93 -12.99 -17.31
N ARG A 147 8.10 -12.52 -16.08
CA ARG A 147 7.68 -13.19 -14.83
C ARG A 147 6.40 -12.57 -14.28
N ARG A 148 5.81 -13.23 -13.28
CA ARG A 148 4.60 -12.72 -12.62
C ARG A 148 4.91 -11.55 -11.71
N VAL A 149 4.09 -10.52 -11.79
CA VAL A 149 4.19 -9.32 -10.97
C VAL A 149 2.95 -9.20 -10.08
N VAL A 150 3.17 -9.17 -8.79
CA VAL A 150 2.15 -8.91 -7.76
C VAL A 150 2.51 -7.63 -7.05
N ILE A 151 1.61 -6.65 -7.09
CA ILE A 151 1.72 -5.43 -6.29
C ILE A 151 0.80 -5.59 -5.09
N SER A 152 1.37 -5.57 -3.89
CA SER A 152 0.64 -5.77 -2.65
C SER A 152 0.80 -4.58 -1.72
N GLY A 153 -0.24 -4.28 -0.95
CA GLY A 153 -0.18 -3.26 0.10
C GLY A 153 -1.08 -3.59 1.26
N GLN A 154 -0.68 -3.12 2.46
CA GLN A 154 -1.51 -3.25 3.65
C GLN A 154 -1.76 -1.89 4.27
N SER A 155 -3.00 -1.65 4.75
CA SER A 155 -3.36 -0.42 5.45
C SER A 155 -2.93 0.80 4.63
N LEU A 156 -2.06 1.68 5.15
CA LEU A 156 -1.47 2.80 4.42
C LEU A 156 -0.94 2.39 3.03
N GLY A 157 -0.23 1.25 2.96
CA GLY A 157 0.37 0.75 1.72
C GLY A 157 -0.63 0.40 0.63
N THR A 158 -1.92 0.23 0.93
CA THR A 158 -2.94 -0.11 -0.06
C THR A 158 -3.18 1.01 -1.07
N ALA A 159 -3.16 2.27 -0.62
CA ALA A 159 -3.29 3.42 -1.52
C ALA A 159 -2.07 3.54 -2.45
N LEU A 160 -0.88 3.25 -1.93
CA LEU A 160 0.36 3.27 -2.71
C LEU A 160 0.39 2.11 -3.71
N ALA A 161 -0.04 0.91 -3.30
CA ALA A 161 -0.14 -0.27 -4.17
C ALA A 161 -1.16 -0.05 -5.29
N ALA A 162 -2.33 0.48 -4.98
CA ALA A 162 -3.34 0.83 -5.97
C ALA A 162 -2.82 1.90 -6.95
N GLY A 163 -2.13 2.92 -6.43
CA GLY A 163 -1.52 3.98 -7.24
C GLY A 163 -0.47 3.44 -8.21
N LEU A 164 0.49 2.65 -7.73
CA LEU A 164 1.52 2.03 -8.57
C LEU A 164 0.88 1.10 -9.60
N SER A 165 -0.08 0.25 -9.19
CA SER A 165 -0.78 -0.65 -10.11
C SER A 165 -1.52 0.11 -11.20
N ALA A 166 -2.17 1.23 -10.87
CA ALA A 166 -2.85 2.08 -11.86
C ALA A 166 -1.85 2.68 -12.87
N GLU A 167 -0.71 3.19 -12.41
CA GLU A 167 0.37 3.69 -13.28
C GLU A 167 0.91 2.62 -14.21
N LEU A 168 1.11 1.39 -13.70
CA LEU A 168 1.55 0.26 -14.52
C LEU A 168 0.48 -0.14 -15.56
N CYS A 169 -0.80 -0.08 -15.19
CA CYS A 169 -1.91 -0.32 -16.13
C CYS A 169 -1.95 0.72 -17.25
N GLU A 170 -1.78 2.01 -16.90
CA GLU A 170 -1.72 3.12 -17.87
C GLU A 170 -0.50 2.98 -18.80
N ALA A 171 0.62 2.46 -18.29
CA ALA A 171 1.83 2.16 -19.08
C ALA A 171 1.72 0.89 -19.95
N GLY A 172 0.57 0.20 -19.96
CA GLY A 172 0.36 -1.03 -20.71
C GLY A 172 1.03 -2.28 -20.13
N ARG A 173 1.49 -2.21 -18.88
CA ARG A 173 2.15 -3.31 -18.13
C ARG A 173 1.40 -3.61 -16.83
N PRO A 174 0.11 -3.99 -16.88
CA PRO A 174 -0.67 -4.26 -15.68
C PRO A 174 -0.02 -5.38 -14.85
N PRO A 175 -0.02 -5.30 -13.51
CA PRO A 175 0.39 -6.41 -12.66
C PRO A 175 -0.56 -7.60 -12.87
N ASP A 176 -0.05 -8.81 -12.68
CA ASP A 176 -0.87 -10.04 -12.74
C ASP A 176 -1.88 -10.10 -11.58
N LEU A 177 -1.51 -9.51 -10.44
CA LEU A 177 -2.37 -9.38 -9.26
C LEU A 177 -2.06 -8.08 -8.51
N THR A 178 -3.13 -7.34 -8.15
CA THR A 178 -3.07 -6.30 -7.12
C THR A 178 -3.76 -6.83 -5.87
N LEU A 179 -3.00 -6.96 -4.77
CA LEU A 179 -3.47 -7.47 -3.48
C LEU A 179 -3.53 -6.34 -2.45
N LEU A 180 -4.71 -6.02 -1.96
CA LEU A 180 -4.93 -4.97 -0.97
C LEU A 180 -5.47 -5.58 0.33
N VAL A 181 -4.71 -5.41 1.42
CA VAL A 181 -5.04 -5.96 2.75
C VAL A 181 -5.48 -4.84 3.67
N SER A 182 -6.69 -4.95 4.22
CA SER A 182 -7.34 -3.90 5.02
C SER A 182 -7.29 -2.53 4.32
N PRO A 183 -7.78 -2.42 3.07
CA PRO A 183 -7.74 -1.16 2.34
C PRO A 183 -8.81 -0.19 2.86
N TYR A 184 -8.49 1.11 2.77
CA TYR A 184 -9.45 2.20 2.93
C TYR A 184 -9.75 2.87 1.59
N SER A 185 -10.94 3.43 1.44
CA SER A 185 -11.36 4.10 0.20
C SER A 185 -10.53 5.37 -0.08
N SER A 186 -10.32 6.18 0.97
CA SER A 186 -9.38 7.31 0.99
C SER A 186 -9.06 7.69 2.43
N MET A 187 -7.91 8.31 2.67
CA MET A 187 -7.57 8.86 3.98
C MET A 187 -8.57 9.96 4.38
N ARG A 188 -9.17 10.63 3.40
CA ARG A 188 -10.23 11.62 3.65
C ARG A 188 -11.47 10.96 4.23
N ALA A 189 -11.97 9.89 3.62
CA ALA A 189 -13.14 9.16 4.13
C ALA A 189 -12.89 8.63 5.54
N LEU A 190 -11.71 8.05 5.76
CA LEU A 190 -11.32 7.54 7.09
C LEU A 190 -11.24 8.66 8.14
N ALA A 191 -10.72 9.84 7.75
CA ALA A 191 -10.67 11.00 8.65
C ALA A 191 -12.07 11.58 8.93
N ASP A 192 -12.96 11.61 7.96
CA ASP A 192 -14.34 12.06 8.15
C ASP A 192 -15.12 11.14 9.13
N GLU A 193 -14.80 9.84 9.15
CA GLU A 193 -15.39 8.87 10.09
C GLU A 193 -14.87 9.06 11.52
N HIS A 194 -13.55 9.15 11.68
CA HIS A 194 -12.93 9.22 13.01
C HIS A 194 -12.87 10.64 13.59
N TYR A 195 -12.82 11.66 12.71
CA TYR A 195 -12.63 13.07 13.07
C TYR A 195 -13.59 13.99 12.32
N PRO A 196 -14.93 13.83 12.45
CA PRO A 196 -15.92 14.59 11.65
C PRO A 196 -15.87 16.12 11.85
N TRP A 197 -15.19 16.58 12.90
CA TRP A 197 -14.96 18.00 13.16
C TRP A 197 -13.77 18.60 12.38
N VAL A 198 -12.97 17.77 11.70
CA VAL A 198 -11.83 18.20 10.87
C VAL A 198 -12.29 18.34 9.42
N PRO A 199 -12.27 19.54 8.82
CA PRO A 199 -12.61 19.67 7.41
C PRO A 199 -11.68 18.86 6.52
N SER A 200 -12.20 17.96 5.70
CA SER A 200 -11.41 17.03 4.87
C SER A 200 -10.43 17.73 3.92
N ARG A 201 -10.70 19.00 3.53
CA ARG A 201 -9.79 19.85 2.73
C ARG A 201 -8.47 20.20 3.44
N VAL A 202 -8.39 19.98 4.77
CA VAL A 202 -7.16 20.17 5.55
C VAL A 202 -6.16 19.04 5.29
N LEU A 203 -6.60 17.88 4.81
CA LEU A 203 -5.73 16.74 4.53
C LEU A 203 -4.84 17.00 3.32
N ARG A 204 -3.52 16.91 3.56
CA ARG A 204 -2.47 17.04 2.54
C ARG A 204 -2.13 15.70 1.88
N TYR A 205 -2.57 14.60 2.48
CA TYR A 205 -2.37 13.22 2.03
C TYR A 205 -3.72 12.53 1.86
N PRO A 206 -4.46 12.81 0.76
CA PRO A 206 -5.75 12.18 0.49
C PRO A 206 -5.66 10.67 0.31
N LEU A 207 -4.53 10.13 -0.20
CA LEU A 207 -4.26 8.70 -0.35
C LEU A 207 -5.50 7.93 -0.84
N ALA A 208 -6.04 8.37 -1.99
CA ALA A 208 -7.34 7.96 -2.49
C ALA A 208 -7.26 6.62 -3.24
N THR A 209 -7.35 5.51 -2.51
CA THR A 209 -7.34 4.14 -3.07
C THR A 209 -8.44 3.96 -4.12
N LEU A 210 -9.63 4.50 -3.85
CA LEU A 210 -10.79 4.37 -4.72
C LEU A 210 -10.58 5.05 -6.09
N ASP A 211 -9.90 6.20 -6.14
CA ASP A 211 -9.63 6.93 -7.38
C ASP A 211 -8.69 6.14 -8.31
N HIS A 212 -7.88 5.26 -7.76
CA HIS A 212 -7.00 4.36 -8.51
C HIS A 212 -7.70 3.05 -8.87
N ALA A 213 -8.61 2.56 -8.02
CA ALA A 213 -9.26 1.26 -8.19
C ALA A 213 -9.94 1.13 -9.55
N CYS A 214 -10.64 2.16 -10.05
CA CYS A 214 -11.32 2.13 -11.35
C CYS A 214 -10.36 2.02 -12.55
N LYS A 215 -9.05 2.29 -12.36
CA LYS A 215 -8.02 2.18 -13.40
C LYS A 215 -7.31 0.84 -13.41
N LEU A 216 -7.52 0.00 -12.38
CA LEU A 216 -6.86 -1.28 -12.26
C LEU A 216 -7.33 -2.25 -13.34
N LYS A 217 -6.37 -2.90 -13.97
CA LYS A 217 -6.58 -3.99 -14.92
C LYS A 217 -5.91 -5.24 -14.37
N GLY A 218 -6.38 -6.40 -14.79
CA GLY A 218 -5.90 -7.67 -14.26
C GLY A 218 -6.68 -8.11 -13.03
N ARG A 219 -6.12 -9.04 -12.25
CA ARG A 219 -6.77 -9.57 -11.05
C ARG A 219 -6.58 -8.60 -9.89
N VAL A 220 -7.64 -8.34 -9.16
CA VAL A 220 -7.60 -7.56 -7.92
C VAL A 220 -8.23 -8.37 -6.81
N MET A 221 -7.53 -8.46 -5.69
CA MET A 221 -7.96 -9.18 -4.51
C MET A 221 -7.90 -8.26 -3.30
N LEU A 222 -9.01 -8.18 -2.59
CA LEU A 222 -9.14 -7.46 -1.34
C LEU A 222 -9.28 -8.49 -0.21
N VAL A 223 -8.53 -8.31 0.87
CA VAL A 223 -8.66 -9.12 2.08
C VAL A 223 -8.88 -8.18 3.26
N HIS A 224 -9.93 -8.42 4.07
CA HIS A 224 -10.27 -7.54 5.18
C HIS A 224 -10.80 -8.36 6.36
N GLY A 225 -10.44 -7.96 7.58
CA GLY A 225 -11.04 -8.52 8.78
C GLY A 225 -12.42 -7.91 9.03
N ASP A 226 -13.41 -8.71 9.38
CA ASP A 226 -14.76 -8.21 9.64
C ASP A 226 -14.88 -7.46 10.98
N ARG A 227 -13.86 -7.59 11.86
CA ARG A 227 -13.72 -6.86 13.12
C ARG A 227 -12.60 -5.83 13.12
N ASP A 228 -12.23 -5.34 11.94
CA ASP A 228 -11.27 -4.25 11.84
C ASP A 228 -11.89 -2.96 12.39
N GLU A 229 -11.43 -2.55 13.58
CA GLU A 229 -11.93 -1.36 14.29
C GLU A 229 -11.25 -0.07 13.82
N LEU A 230 -10.11 -0.19 13.12
CA LEU A 230 -9.36 0.97 12.60
C LEU A 230 -9.87 1.39 11.22
N ILE A 231 -10.06 0.41 10.34
CA ILE A 231 -10.56 0.61 8.99
C ILE A 231 -11.74 -0.36 8.79
N GLY A 232 -12.96 0.15 8.83
CA GLY A 232 -14.14 -0.67 8.67
C GLY A 232 -14.17 -1.36 7.29
N HIS A 233 -14.58 -2.62 7.23
CA HIS A 233 -14.61 -3.40 5.99
C HIS A 233 -15.52 -2.83 4.88
N HIS A 234 -16.43 -1.90 5.23
CA HIS A 234 -17.24 -1.16 4.26
C HIS A 234 -16.41 -0.35 3.26
N HIS A 235 -15.17 0.03 3.61
CA HIS A 235 -14.21 0.62 2.66
C HIS A 235 -13.85 -0.37 1.54
N SER A 236 -13.60 -1.64 1.88
CA SER A 236 -13.38 -2.70 0.89
C SER A 236 -14.62 -2.95 0.03
N GLU A 237 -15.80 -2.88 0.61
CA GLU A 237 -17.07 -3.00 -0.12
C GLU A 237 -17.25 -1.85 -1.11
N ALA A 238 -16.91 -0.61 -0.72
CA ALA A 238 -16.93 0.54 -1.61
C ALA A 238 -15.96 0.38 -2.80
N ILE A 239 -14.74 -0.13 -2.54
CA ILE A 239 -13.79 -0.45 -3.60
C ILE A 239 -14.34 -1.55 -4.52
N ARG A 240 -14.94 -2.61 -3.96
CA ARG A 240 -15.57 -3.68 -4.75
C ARG A 240 -16.73 -3.17 -5.60
N GLN A 241 -17.52 -2.23 -5.11
CA GLN A 241 -18.60 -1.61 -5.90
C GLN A 241 -18.06 -0.83 -7.11
N ALA A 242 -16.94 -0.13 -6.94
CA ALA A 242 -16.28 0.60 -8.03
C ALA A 242 -15.51 -0.32 -9.00
N LEU A 243 -15.14 -1.53 -8.55
CA LEU A 243 -14.38 -2.52 -9.31
C LEU A 243 -15.05 -3.90 -9.18
N PRO A 244 -16.20 -4.16 -9.84
CA PRO A 244 -17.01 -5.37 -9.62
C PRO A 244 -16.29 -6.69 -9.90
N GLN A 245 -15.23 -6.68 -10.74
CA GLN A 245 -14.41 -7.84 -11.06
C GLN A 245 -13.40 -8.21 -9.96
N CYS A 246 -13.21 -7.38 -8.91
CA CYS A 246 -12.32 -7.72 -7.82
C CYS A 246 -12.94 -8.78 -6.90
N GLN A 247 -12.08 -9.60 -6.30
CA GLN A 247 -12.47 -10.56 -5.28
C GLN A 247 -12.30 -9.92 -3.90
N LEU A 248 -13.32 -9.99 -3.07
CA LEU A 248 -13.28 -9.56 -1.67
C LEU A 248 -13.42 -10.76 -0.75
N PHE A 249 -12.46 -10.96 0.15
CA PHE A 249 -12.47 -11.94 1.22
C PHE A 249 -12.58 -11.23 2.57
N LEU A 250 -13.71 -11.44 3.24
CA LEU A 250 -13.90 -11.02 4.63
C LEU A 250 -13.49 -12.16 5.54
N LEU A 251 -12.56 -11.89 6.46
CA LEU A 251 -12.05 -12.88 7.41
C LEU A 251 -12.78 -12.74 8.73
N GLU A 252 -13.59 -13.73 9.05
CA GLU A 252 -14.44 -13.72 10.24
C GLU A 252 -13.63 -13.69 11.52
N GLY A 253 -13.88 -12.69 12.36
CA GLY A 253 -13.22 -12.48 13.66
C GLY A 253 -11.87 -11.79 13.58
N ALA A 254 -11.31 -11.54 12.39
CA ALA A 254 -10.03 -10.85 12.24
C ALA A 254 -10.18 -9.35 12.42
N GLY A 255 -9.22 -8.74 13.13
CA GLY A 255 -9.05 -7.30 13.29
C GLY A 255 -8.02 -6.73 12.33
N HIS A 256 -7.63 -5.45 12.56
CA HIS A 256 -6.64 -4.75 11.72
C HIS A 256 -5.23 -5.34 11.83
N SER A 257 -4.80 -5.71 13.04
CA SER A 257 -3.43 -6.09 13.31
C SER A 257 -3.15 -7.59 13.17
N ASP A 258 -4.17 -8.43 13.20
CA ASP A 258 -4.06 -9.88 13.21
C ASP A 258 -4.56 -10.57 11.94
N VAL A 259 -5.01 -9.80 10.95
CA VAL A 259 -5.49 -10.29 9.65
C VAL A 259 -4.50 -11.28 9.00
N HIS A 260 -3.19 -11.07 9.13
CA HIS A 260 -2.16 -11.98 8.59
C HIS A 260 -2.01 -13.29 9.34
N GLN A 261 -2.44 -13.33 10.60
CA GLN A 261 -2.37 -14.52 11.44
C GLN A 261 -3.56 -15.43 11.19
N HIS A 262 -4.62 -14.90 10.54
CA HIS A 262 -5.82 -15.65 10.25
C HIS A 262 -5.51 -16.80 9.27
N PRO A 263 -5.92 -18.07 9.56
CA PRO A 263 -5.60 -19.21 8.71
C PRO A 263 -6.04 -19.04 7.26
N SER A 264 -7.24 -18.47 7.05
CA SER A 264 -7.79 -18.23 5.70
C SER A 264 -7.01 -17.17 4.92
N PHE A 265 -6.32 -16.23 5.59
CA PHE A 265 -5.46 -15.25 4.92
C PHE A 265 -4.38 -15.95 4.10
N ARG A 266 -3.60 -16.82 4.76
CA ARG A 266 -2.51 -17.57 4.11
C ARG A 266 -3.04 -18.43 2.97
N LEU A 267 -4.20 -19.09 3.19
CA LEU A 267 -4.83 -19.93 2.17
C LEU A 267 -5.22 -19.12 0.93
N HIS A 268 -5.87 -17.97 1.11
CA HIS A 268 -6.30 -17.12 -0.03
C HIS A 268 -5.12 -16.55 -0.80
N VAL A 269 -4.10 -16.05 -0.09
CA VAL A 269 -2.90 -15.49 -0.72
C VAL A 269 -2.12 -16.58 -1.46
N ALA A 270 -1.87 -17.72 -0.82
CA ALA A 270 -1.17 -18.85 -1.45
C ALA A 270 -1.93 -19.34 -2.70
N SER A 271 -3.26 -19.52 -2.59
CA SER A 271 -4.09 -19.92 -3.74
C SER A 271 -4.04 -18.93 -4.90
N ALA A 272 -4.00 -17.62 -4.58
CA ALA A 272 -3.88 -16.59 -5.61
C ALA A 272 -2.53 -16.65 -6.32
N LEU A 273 -1.42 -16.84 -5.58
CA LEU A 273 -0.06 -16.97 -6.14
C LEU A 273 0.11 -18.26 -6.94
N VAL A 274 -0.38 -19.40 -6.44
CA VAL A 274 -0.37 -20.68 -7.17
C VAL A 274 -1.18 -20.57 -8.47
N GLY A 275 -2.38 -20.02 -8.41
CA GLY A 275 -3.21 -19.81 -9.61
C GLY A 275 -2.57 -18.89 -10.67
N LEU A 276 -1.67 -17.98 -10.27
CA LEU A 276 -0.85 -17.22 -11.21
C LEU A 276 0.23 -18.10 -11.86
N ALA A 277 0.83 -18.99 -11.10
CA ALA A 277 1.87 -19.90 -11.59
C ALA A 277 1.30 -20.88 -12.62
N ASP A 278 0.12 -21.47 -12.35
CA ASP A 278 -0.53 -22.43 -13.25
C ASP A 278 -0.93 -21.79 -14.58
N LEU A 279 -1.39 -20.54 -14.57
CA LEU A 279 -1.67 -19.78 -15.79
C LEU A 279 -0.41 -19.51 -16.63
N ALA A 280 0.78 -19.44 -16.02
CA ALA A 280 2.05 -19.33 -16.74
C ALA A 280 2.38 -20.64 -17.47
N ALA A 281 2.29 -21.77 -16.78
CA ALA A 281 2.54 -23.09 -17.37
C ALA A 281 1.61 -23.36 -18.57
N ALA A 282 0.33 -23.01 -18.45
CA ALA A 282 -0.64 -23.13 -19.53
C ALA A 282 -0.33 -22.24 -20.75
N ARG A 283 0.23 -21.04 -20.56
CA ARG A 283 0.60 -20.14 -21.66
C ARG A 283 1.85 -20.64 -22.41
N VAL A 284 2.81 -21.22 -21.69
CA VAL A 284 4.03 -21.81 -22.31
C VAL A 284 3.67 -23.04 -23.14
N SER A 285 2.72 -23.85 -22.69
CA SER A 285 2.27 -25.04 -23.42
C SER A 285 1.41 -24.73 -24.67
N TYR A 286 0.88 -23.52 -24.79
CA TYR A 286 0.02 -23.08 -25.92
C TYR A 286 0.73 -22.15 -26.90
N ALA A 287 2.04 -22.00 -26.84
CA ALA A 287 2.79 -21.32 -27.90
C ALA A 287 2.69 -22.17 -29.19
N PRO A 288 2.05 -21.69 -30.29
CA PRO A 288 1.94 -22.47 -31.49
C PRO A 288 3.35 -22.74 -32.02
N SER A 289 3.70 -24.00 -32.14
CA SER A 289 4.92 -24.43 -32.85
C SER A 289 4.86 -23.82 -34.24
N GLY A 290 5.70 -22.83 -34.51
CA GLY A 290 5.80 -22.16 -35.80
C GLY A 290 6.24 -23.13 -36.90
N GLY A 291 5.28 -23.84 -37.45
CA GLY A 291 5.42 -24.59 -38.70
C GLY A 291 5.24 -23.62 -39.86
N THR A 292 6.30 -23.19 -40.47
CA THR A 292 6.31 -22.55 -41.81
C THR A 292 5.73 -23.54 -42.82
N PRO A 293 4.65 -23.22 -43.54
CA PRO A 293 4.27 -24.03 -44.68
C PRO A 293 5.22 -23.73 -45.80
N THR A 294 6.11 -24.69 -46.12
CA THR A 294 6.80 -24.72 -47.39
C THR A 294 5.79 -25.05 -48.49
N ALA A 295 5.36 -24.01 -49.20
CA ALA A 295 4.67 -24.20 -50.48
C ALA A 295 5.68 -24.70 -51.52
N SER A 296 5.60 -25.95 -51.90
CA SER A 296 6.20 -26.48 -53.13
C SER A 296 5.18 -26.34 -54.25
N LEU A 297 5.46 -25.42 -55.16
CA LEU A 297 4.86 -25.40 -56.48
C LEU A 297 5.60 -26.40 -57.34
N SER A 298 4.91 -27.37 -57.87
CA SER A 298 5.23 -28.10 -59.12
C SER A 298 3.98 -28.37 -59.89
#